data_d5a489a96e9097b3ef0b9086f0a24be0
#
_entry.id   d5a489a96e9097b3ef0b9086f0a24be0
#
_cell.length_a   1.000
_cell.length_b   1.000
_cell.length_c   1.000
_cell.angle_alpha   90.00
_cell.angle_beta   90.00
_cell.angle_gamma   90.00
#
_symmetry.space_group_name_H-M   'P 1'
#
loop_
_entity.id
_entity.type
_entity.pdbx_description
1 polymer ?
#
loop_
_entity_poly.entity_id
_entity_poly.type
_entity_poly.pdbx_seq_one_letter_code
_entity_poly.pdbx_strand_id
1 'polypeptide(L)'
;LQEIKGELHSNGQTTEKVLRSYTYDTYGKVKEIKDYRNLLKDSDQAVQKVYTYDSFDRVKEMIYTDLETGKVMESYQYSYDKNSNITKKTQVNNYPKEDAYKVNETKIYTYDTLGRLTKTVTTDHKKDDKTKTVTYTYDNVGNRLKEDDGTTTTSYTYNGLDQLKTSTKEKGTAVEEVRQYDYDANGNQTDVKNTKTGENQTYVYDAENRLSQVSVTKDGKTAVIQQNIYNGEGQRIQKVDGDETTNYYYQDGVVDYTTDVNGEQNSQNLIGTDGNVLATER
;
A
#
# COMPACT_ATOMS: atom_id res chain seq x y z
N LEU A 1 -4.80 25.68 2.14
CA LEU A 1 -4.49 25.37 3.54
C LEU A 1 -3.02 25.65 3.80
N GLN A 2 -2.69 26.50 4.81
CA GLN A 2 -1.30 26.83 5.11
C GLN A 2 -0.80 26.11 6.37
N GLU A 3 -1.69 25.90 7.37
CA GLU A 3 -1.35 25.25 8.63
C GLU A 3 -2.48 24.38 9.14
N ILE A 4 -2.12 23.30 9.81
CA ILE A 4 -2.99 22.49 10.66
C ILE A 4 -2.45 22.67 12.08
N LYS A 5 -3.33 23.02 13.01
CA LYS A 5 -3.03 23.22 14.41
C LYS A 5 -3.82 22.26 15.28
N GLY A 6 -3.28 21.92 16.43
CA GLY A 6 -3.91 21.12 17.45
C GLY A 6 -3.71 21.73 18.83
N GLU A 7 -4.58 21.38 19.76
CA GLU A 7 -4.49 21.80 21.16
C GLU A 7 -3.82 20.69 21.98
N LEU A 8 -2.77 21.06 22.70
CA LEU A 8 -2.13 20.19 23.68
C LEU A 8 -2.61 20.57 25.07
N HIS A 9 -3.27 19.63 25.77
CA HIS A 9 -3.70 19.80 27.15
C HIS A 9 -2.69 19.16 28.10
N SER A 10 -1.98 19.97 28.87
CA SER A 10 -1.03 19.51 29.87
C SER A 10 -1.13 20.34 31.14
N ASN A 11 -1.23 19.67 32.30
CA ASN A 11 -1.30 20.32 33.62
C ASN A 11 -2.37 21.43 33.75
N GLY A 12 -3.54 21.20 33.11
CA GLY A 12 -4.63 22.18 33.12
C GLY A 12 -4.43 23.40 32.22
N GLN A 13 -3.38 23.42 31.42
CA GLN A 13 -3.15 24.45 30.41
C GLN A 13 -3.38 23.89 29.00
N THR A 14 -4.03 24.67 28.16
CA THR A 14 -4.21 24.39 26.74
C THR A 14 -3.23 25.22 25.93
N THR A 15 -2.43 24.57 25.10
CA THR A 15 -1.48 25.26 24.21
C THR A 15 -1.78 24.85 22.77
N GLU A 16 -2.02 25.84 21.90
CA GLU A 16 -2.14 25.61 20.46
C GLU A 16 -0.74 25.37 19.87
N LYS A 17 -0.60 24.28 19.08
CA LYS A 17 0.64 23.97 18.36
C LYS A 17 0.35 23.72 16.89
N VAL A 18 1.27 24.17 16.02
CA VAL A 18 1.25 23.80 14.60
C VAL A 18 1.66 22.33 14.50
N LEU A 19 0.77 21.50 13.97
CA LEU A 19 1.02 20.07 13.71
C LEU A 19 1.62 19.86 12.33
N ARG A 20 1.22 20.70 11.36
CA ARG A 20 1.72 20.62 9.98
C ARG A 20 1.58 21.99 9.31
N SER A 21 2.60 22.37 8.52
CA SER A 21 2.54 23.56 7.66
C SER A 21 2.80 23.21 6.21
N TYR A 22 2.27 24.04 5.30
CA TYR A 22 2.37 23.86 3.85
C TYR A 22 2.85 25.15 3.20
N THR A 23 3.74 25.03 2.23
CA THR A 23 4.02 26.09 1.27
C THR A 23 3.69 25.61 -0.14
N TYR A 24 3.38 26.57 -1.00
CA TYR A 24 2.95 26.30 -2.37
C TYR A 24 3.86 27.05 -3.35
N ASP A 25 3.97 26.52 -4.56
CA ASP A 25 4.58 27.24 -5.66
C ASP A 25 3.63 28.31 -6.21
N THR A 26 4.07 29.03 -7.22
CA THR A 26 3.29 30.11 -7.87
C THR A 26 2.04 29.60 -8.60
N TYR A 27 1.93 28.28 -8.82
CA TYR A 27 0.78 27.62 -9.47
C TYR A 27 -0.15 26.96 -8.46
N GLY A 28 0.12 27.10 -7.16
CA GLY A 28 -0.70 26.54 -6.09
C GLY A 28 -0.44 25.07 -5.77
N LYS A 29 0.67 24.49 -6.27
CA LYS A 29 1.06 23.13 -5.92
C LYS A 29 1.87 23.12 -4.64
N VAL A 30 1.73 22.05 -3.88
CA VAL A 30 2.50 21.85 -2.64
C VAL A 30 3.98 21.79 -2.97
N LYS A 31 4.73 22.79 -2.51
CA LYS A 31 6.19 22.86 -2.63
C LYS A 31 6.90 22.26 -1.43
N GLU A 32 6.36 22.48 -0.24
CA GLU A 32 6.95 22.01 1.02
C GLU A 32 5.86 21.67 2.02
N ILE A 33 6.09 20.61 2.78
CA ILE A 33 5.32 20.25 3.97
C ILE A 33 6.30 20.13 5.14
N LYS A 34 6.02 20.78 6.26
CA LYS A 34 6.68 20.50 7.54
C LYS A 34 5.70 19.80 8.45
N ASP A 35 6.09 18.65 8.97
CA ASP A 35 5.29 17.80 9.83
C ASP A 35 5.94 17.72 11.21
N TYR A 36 5.27 18.29 12.21
CA TYR A 36 5.75 18.40 13.59
C TYR A 36 5.05 17.41 14.53
N ARG A 37 4.20 16.52 14.03
CA ARG A 37 3.36 15.63 14.86
C ARG A 37 4.17 14.70 15.75
N ASN A 38 5.34 14.27 15.31
CA ASN A 38 6.22 13.42 16.10
C ASN A 38 6.75 14.10 17.36
N LEU A 39 6.78 15.45 17.41
CA LEU A 39 7.15 16.20 18.61
C LEU A 39 6.14 16.11 19.75
N LEU A 40 4.94 15.57 19.49
CA LEU A 40 3.92 15.35 20.52
C LEU A 40 4.16 14.08 21.36
N LYS A 41 5.09 13.21 20.95
CA LYS A 41 5.31 11.87 21.53
C LYS A 41 6.76 11.66 22.02
N ASP A 42 7.46 12.64 22.54
CA ASP A 42 8.87 12.52 22.96
C ASP A 42 9.80 11.89 21.88
N SER A 43 9.34 11.79 20.65
CA SER A 43 10.14 11.38 19.49
C SER A 43 10.52 12.64 18.72
N ASP A 44 11.77 13.03 18.82
CA ASP A 44 12.35 14.30 18.40
C ASP A 44 12.42 14.52 16.87
N GLN A 45 11.50 13.97 16.08
CA GLN A 45 11.62 14.03 14.62
C GLN A 45 10.48 14.80 13.96
N ALA A 46 10.68 16.11 13.77
CA ALA A 46 9.94 16.86 12.77
C ALA A 46 10.52 16.57 11.38
N VAL A 47 9.63 16.36 10.39
CA VAL A 47 10.01 15.98 9.03
C VAL A 47 9.59 17.06 8.04
N GLN A 48 10.55 17.50 7.22
CA GLN A 48 10.29 18.32 6.05
C GLN A 48 10.15 17.43 4.80
N LYS A 49 9.15 17.72 3.97
CA LYS A 49 8.98 17.12 2.63
C LYS A 49 9.04 18.22 1.60
N VAL A 50 9.96 18.12 0.65
CA VAL A 50 10.09 19.08 -0.44
C VAL A 50 9.76 18.39 -1.76
N TYR A 51 8.96 19.04 -2.60
CA TYR A 51 8.56 18.56 -3.90
C TYR A 51 9.09 19.49 -4.99
N THR A 52 9.58 18.89 -6.07
CA THR A 52 9.82 19.58 -7.34
C THR A 52 8.99 18.94 -8.45
N TYR A 53 8.63 19.72 -9.44
CA TYR A 53 7.77 19.29 -10.54
C TYR A 53 8.49 19.49 -11.87
N ASP A 54 8.11 18.70 -12.87
CA ASP A 54 8.54 18.93 -14.26
C ASP A 54 7.60 19.95 -14.96
N SER A 55 7.91 20.23 -16.22
CA SER A 55 7.12 21.18 -17.04
C SER A 55 5.69 20.73 -17.36
N PHE A 56 5.32 19.48 -17.05
CA PHE A 56 3.98 18.89 -17.18
C PHE A 56 3.29 18.72 -15.83
N ASP A 57 3.81 19.39 -14.79
CA ASP A 57 3.24 19.39 -13.45
C ASP A 57 3.29 18.05 -12.71
N ARG A 58 4.15 17.12 -13.17
CA ARG A 58 4.35 15.82 -12.53
C ARG A 58 5.47 15.92 -11.51
N VAL A 59 5.36 15.18 -10.39
CA VAL A 59 6.43 15.15 -9.37
C VAL A 59 7.72 14.64 -10.00
N LYS A 60 8.74 15.50 -10.06
CA LYS A 60 10.09 15.17 -10.53
C LYS A 60 10.97 14.64 -9.41
N GLU A 61 10.85 15.25 -8.23
CA GLU A 61 11.62 14.86 -7.05
C GLU A 61 10.82 15.08 -5.78
N MET A 62 11.06 14.24 -4.79
CA MET A 62 10.49 14.35 -3.45
C MET A 62 11.58 13.98 -2.45
N ILE A 63 11.88 14.89 -1.49
CA ILE A 63 12.91 14.72 -0.47
C ILE A 63 12.28 14.86 0.90
N TYR A 64 12.58 13.90 1.76
CA TYR A 64 12.23 13.92 3.18
C TYR A 64 13.49 14.20 3.99
N THR A 65 13.44 15.20 4.84
CA THR A 65 14.56 15.63 5.66
C THR A 65 14.12 15.68 7.12
N ASP A 66 14.94 15.17 8.01
CA ASP A 66 14.82 15.39 9.43
C ASP A 66 15.16 16.86 9.71
N LEU A 67 14.21 17.59 10.29
CA LEU A 67 14.37 19.04 10.52
C LEU A 67 15.39 19.40 11.60
N GLU A 68 15.63 18.51 12.55
CA GLU A 68 16.58 18.73 13.64
C GLU A 68 18.02 18.56 13.16
N THR A 69 18.26 17.43 12.45
CA THR A 69 19.61 17.06 12.03
C THR A 69 19.98 17.57 10.64
N GLY A 70 19.00 17.99 9.84
CA GLY A 70 19.19 18.35 8.43
C GLY A 70 19.51 17.14 7.52
N LYS A 71 19.44 15.92 8.03
CA LYS A 71 19.77 14.71 7.25
C LYS A 71 18.62 14.28 6.37
N VAL A 72 18.95 13.92 5.13
CA VAL A 72 17.99 13.32 4.21
C VAL A 72 17.65 11.91 4.69
N MET A 73 16.39 11.69 5.00
CA MET A 73 15.82 10.40 5.42
C MET A 73 15.45 9.56 4.20
N GLU A 74 14.73 10.17 3.26
CA GLU A 74 14.27 9.53 2.03
C GLU A 74 14.34 10.50 0.87
N SER A 75 14.62 10.00 -0.32
CA SER A 75 14.49 10.76 -1.55
C SER A 75 13.99 9.89 -2.69
N TYR A 76 13.20 10.51 -3.57
CA TYR A 76 12.63 9.89 -4.76
C TYR A 76 12.84 10.82 -5.95
N GLN A 77 13.31 10.27 -7.07
CA GLN A 77 13.40 10.98 -8.34
C GLN A 77 12.69 10.19 -9.42
N TYR A 78 11.94 10.88 -10.27
CA TYR A 78 11.14 10.28 -11.34
C TYR A 78 11.48 10.88 -12.69
N SER A 79 11.45 10.03 -13.71
CA SER A 79 11.42 10.44 -15.12
C SER A 79 10.20 9.82 -15.79
N TYR A 80 9.67 10.48 -16.79
CA TYR A 80 8.43 10.10 -17.45
C TYR A 80 8.59 10.09 -18.96
N ASP A 81 7.76 9.31 -19.64
CA ASP A 81 7.55 9.41 -21.08
C ASP A 81 6.49 10.48 -21.43
N LYS A 82 6.18 10.58 -22.72
CA LYS A 82 5.16 11.52 -23.23
C LYS A 82 3.72 11.20 -22.79
N ASN A 83 3.46 9.94 -22.42
CA ASN A 83 2.16 9.46 -21.94
C ASN A 83 2.04 9.54 -20.41
N SER A 84 3.04 10.15 -19.73
CA SER A 84 3.15 10.25 -18.27
C SER A 84 3.38 8.92 -17.55
N ASN A 85 3.81 7.87 -18.25
CA ASN A 85 4.28 6.66 -17.59
C ASN A 85 5.66 6.93 -16.96
N ILE A 86 5.88 6.43 -15.74
CA ILE A 86 7.19 6.52 -15.07
C ILE A 86 8.18 5.62 -15.81
N THR A 87 9.22 6.18 -16.43
CA THR A 87 10.29 5.42 -17.13
C THR A 87 11.48 5.12 -16.22
N LYS A 88 11.70 5.97 -15.20
CA LYS A 88 12.76 5.76 -14.19
C LYS A 88 12.30 6.25 -12.83
N LYS A 89 12.61 5.49 -11.80
CA LYS A 89 12.51 5.87 -10.39
C LYS A 89 13.84 5.61 -9.71
N THR A 90 14.42 6.61 -9.05
CA THR A 90 15.53 6.43 -8.11
C THR A 90 15.00 6.64 -6.70
N GLN A 91 15.34 5.74 -5.79
CA GLN A 91 14.91 5.79 -4.40
C GLN A 91 16.10 5.58 -3.47
N VAL A 92 16.22 6.49 -2.49
CA VAL A 92 17.10 6.30 -1.33
C VAL A 92 16.23 6.37 -0.08
N ASN A 93 16.36 5.39 0.82
CA ASN A 93 15.74 5.40 2.13
C ASN A 93 16.80 5.05 3.18
N ASN A 94 17.14 6.05 4.01
CA ASN A 94 18.10 5.95 5.10
C ASN A 94 17.43 5.93 6.49
N TYR A 95 16.10 6.05 6.55
CA TYR A 95 15.35 6.18 7.80
C TYR A 95 15.43 4.93 8.71
N PRO A 96 15.35 3.68 8.20
CA PRO A 96 15.53 2.51 9.06
C PRO A 96 16.90 2.53 9.73
N LYS A 97 16.92 2.32 11.07
CA LYS A 97 18.18 2.27 11.84
C LYS A 97 19.04 1.08 11.39
N GLU A 98 18.38 -0.06 11.10
CA GLU A 98 19.07 -1.25 10.62
C GLU A 98 19.39 -1.13 9.14
N ASP A 99 20.65 -1.38 8.80
CA ASP A 99 21.16 -1.24 7.42
C ASP A 99 20.47 -2.18 6.43
N ALA A 100 19.98 -3.32 6.90
CA ALA A 100 19.24 -4.30 6.10
C ALA A 100 17.96 -3.72 5.45
N TYR A 101 17.30 -2.75 6.10
CA TYR A 101 16.07 -2.14 5.62
C TYR A 101 16.28 -0.83 4.84
N LYS A 102 17.51 -0.33 4.81
CA LYS A 102 17.82 0.85 3.98
C LYS A 102 17.74 0.49 2.51
N VAL A 103 17.25 1.43 1.70
CA VAL A 103 17.11 1.27 0.25
C VAL A 103 18.01 2.29 -0.46
N ASN A 104 18.72 1.86 -1.48
CA ASN A 104 19.37 2.70 -2.48
C ASN A 104 19.28 1.97 -3.82
N GLU A 105 18.27 2.31 -4.61
CA GLU A 105 17.97 1.59 -5.84
C GLU A 105 17.52 2.51 -6.99
N THR A 106 17.76 2.06 -8.20
CA THR A 106 17.20 2.64 -9.42
C THR A 106 16.33 1.59 -10.12
N LYS A 107 15.11 1.97 -10.49
CA LYS A 107 14.20 1.16 -11.32
C LYS A 107 13.99 1.82 -12.67
N ILE A 108 14.16 1.05 -13.74
CA ILE A 108 13.85 1.44 -15.11
C ILE A 108 12.65 0.62 -15.57
N TYR A 109 11.65 1.29 -16.13
CA TYR A 109 10.41 0.70 -16.60
C TYR A 109 10.29 0.83 -18.10
N THR A 110 9.83 -0.22 -18.76
CA THR A 110 9.56 -0.24 -20.21
C THR A 110 8.10 -0.62 -20.43
N TYR A 111 7.46 0.05 -21.35
CA TYR A 111 6.05 -0.14 -21.66
C TYR A 111 5.86 -0.52 -23.13
N ASP A 112 4.76 -1.19 -23.43
CA ASP A 112 4.32 -1.41 -24.80
C ASP A 112 3.56 -0.18 -25.36
N THR A 113 3.10 -0.28 -26.59
CA THR A 113 2.36 0.78 -27.27
C THR A 113 0.98 1.09 -26.64
N LEU A 114 0.45 0.19 -25.81
CA LEU A 114 -0.78 0.35 -25.05
C LEU A 114 -0.55 0.89 -23.63
N GLY A 115 0.72 1.21 -23.28
CA GLY A 115 1.09 1.71 -21.96
C GLY A 115 1.16 0.63 -20.87
N ARG A 116 1.19 -0.66 -21.22
CA ARG A 116 1.31 -1.75 -20.26
C ARG A 116 2.78 -2.01 -19.94
N LEU A 117 3.10 -2.22 -18.67
CA LEU A 117 4.47 -2.47 -18.21
C LEU A 117 4.99 -3.82 -18.73
N THR A 118 6.00 -3.82 -19.60
CA THR A 118 6.59 -5.05 -20.17
C THR A 118 7.90 -5.47 -19.51
N LYS A 119 8.61 -4.52 -18.88
CA LYS A 119 9.90 -4.81 -18.24
C LYS A 119 10.19 -3.84 -17.10
N THR A 120 10.74 -4.38 -16.02
CA THR A 120 11.37 -3.61 -14.94
C THR A 120 12.82 -4.07 -14.77
N VAL A 121 13.76 -3.13 -14.70
CA VAL A 121 15.15 -3.38 -14.30
C VAL A 121 15.40 -2.64 -13.00
N THR A 122 15.68 -3.36 -11.92
CA THR A 122 16.05 -2.80 -10.62
C THR A 122 17.55 -2.95 -10.43
N THR A 123 18.25 -1.85 -10.13
CA THR A 123 19.67 -1.83 -9.73
C THR A 123 19.75 -1.51 -8.25
N ASP A 124 20.32 -2.39 -7.46
CA ASP A 124 20.54 -2.20 -6.01
C ASP A 124 21.96 -1.66 -5.79
N HIS A 125 22.07 -0.35 -5.51
CA HIS A 125 23.34 0.33 -5.32
C HIS A 125 24.02 0.01 -3.97
N LYS A 126 23.33 -0.66 -3.06
CA LYS A 126 23.92 -1.20 -1.81
C LYS A 126 24.61 -2.56 -2.04
N LYS A 127 24.39 -3.20 -3.18
CA LYS A 127 24.91 -4.53 -3.53
C LYS A 127 25.72 -4.47 -4.83
N ASP A 128 26.71 -3.60 -4.89
CA ASP A 128 27.62 -3.44 -6.02
C ASP A 128 26.89 -3.33 -7.37
N ASP A 129 25.81 -2.54 -7.39
CA ASP A 129 24.97 -2.31 -8.57
C ASP A 129 24.35 -3.60 -9.14
N LYS A 130 24.06 -4.58 -8.28
CA LYS A 130 23.40 -5.81 -8.69
C LYS A 130 22.05 -5.50 -9.32
N THR A 131 21.84 -6.03 -10.52
CA THR A 131 20.60 -5.85 -11.26
C THR A 131 19.67 -7.05 -11.16
N LYS A 132 18.37 -6.76 -11.11
CA LYS A 132 17.29 -7.74 -11.28
C LYS A 132 16.37 -7.27 -12.39
N THR A 133 16.09 -8.11 -13.35
CA THR A 133 15.14 -7.86 -14.44
C THR A 133 13.88 -8.70 -14.22
N VAL A 134 12.72 -8.08 -14.39
CA VAL A 134 11.42 -8.76 -14.45
C VAL A 134 10.75 -8.38 -15.76
N THR A 135 10.21 -9.35 -16.47
CA THR A 135 9.47 -9.16 -17.74
C THR A 135 8.04 -9.62 -17.60
N TYR A 136 7.14 -8.97 -18.35
CA TYR A 136 5.70 -9.24 -18.32
C TYR A 136 5.18 -9.39 -19.75
N THR A 137 4.28 -10.34 -19.97
CA THR A 137 3.55 -10.50 -21.23
C THR A 137 2.06 -10.47 -20.98
N TYR A 138 1.30 -10.06 -22.00
CA TYR A 138 -0.13 -9.84 -21.91
C TYR A 138 -0.83 -10.43 -23.12
N ASP A 139 -2.11 -10.76 -22.93
CA ASP A 139 -3.00 -11.05 -24.05
C ASP A 139 -3.52 -9.74 -24.72
N ASN A 140 -4.37 -9.91 -25.73
CA ASN A 140 -4.91 -8.81 -26.51
C ASN A 140 -5.89 -7.91 -25.72
N VAL A 141 -6.53 -8.46 -24.66
CA VAL A 141 -7.49 -7.72 -23.83
C VAL A 141 -6.84 -7.09 -22.60
N GLY A 142 -5.54 -7.39 -22.35
CA GLY A 142 -4.75 -6.77 -21.28
C GLY A 142 -4.50 -7.66 -20.07
N ASN A 143 -4.93 -8.90 -20.08
CA ASN A 143 -4.65 -9.83 -19.00
C ASN A 143 -3.16 -10.22 -19.01
N ARG A 144 -2.50 -10.24 -17.85
CA ARG A 144 -1.10 -10.64 -17.74
C ARG A 144 -0.96 -12.15 -17.87
N LEU A 145 -0.31 -12.61 -18.95
CA LEU A 145 -0.09 -14.04 -19.21
C LEU A 145 1.14 -14.60 -18.50
N LYS A 146 2.18 -13.76 -18.30
CA LYS A 146 3.44 -14.21 -17.71
C LYS A 146 4.15 -13.11 -16.97
N GLU A 147 4.80 -13.48 -15.88
CA GLU A 147 5.82 -12.72 -15.16
C GLU A 147 7.07 -13.59 -15.02
N ASP A 148 8.26 -13.05 -15.37
CA ASP A 148 9.51 -13.80 -15.37
C ASP A 148 10.64 -12.93 -14.80
N ASP A 149 11.26 -13.35 -13.71
CA ASP A 149 12.38 -12.65 -13.08
C ASP A 149 13.75 -13.26 -13.41
N GLY A 150 13.80 -14.16 -14.41
CA GLY A 150 15.00 -14.87 -14.83
C GLY A 150 15.35 -16.10 -13.97
N THR A 151 14.71 -16.25 -12.81
CA THR A 151 14.86 -17.41 -11.91
C THR A 151 13.53 -18.15 -11.74
N THR A 152 12.47 -17.37 -11.62
CA THR A 152 11.10 -17.84 -11.41
C THR A 152 10.19 -17.29 -12.50
N THR A 153 9.37 -18.14 -13.05
CA THR A 153 8.31 -17.77 -13.99
C THR A 153 6.96 -18.03 -13.34
N THR A 154 6.05 -17.06 -13.43
CA THR A 154 4.63 -17.26 -13.08
C THR A 154 3.78 -17.08 -14.32
N SER A 155 3.01 -18.09 -14.69
CA SER A 155 2.08 -18.09 -15.82
C SER A 155 0.64 -18.01 -15.32
N TYR A 156 -0.23 -17.32 -16.07
CA TYR A 156 -1.62 -17.06 -15.70
C TYR A 156 -2.56 -17.49 -16.81
N THR A 157 -3.73 -18.02 -16.46
CA THR A 157 -4.84 -18.27 -17.38
C THR A 157 -6.11 -17.61 -16.87
N TYR A 158 -7.00 -17.28 -17.78
CA TYR A 158 -8.25 -16.57 -17.47
C TYR A 158 -9.45 -17.34 -18.03
N ASN A 159 -10.62 -17.08 -17.46
CA ASN A 159 -11.89 -17.57 -18.00
C ASN A 159 -12.44 -16.61 -19.08
N GLY A 160 -13.59 -16.93 -19.66
CA GLY A 160 -14.23 -16.09 -20.70
C GLY A 160 -14.77 -14.74 -20.22
N LEU A 161 -14.69 -14.45 -18.92
CA LEU A 161 -15.05 -13.18 -18.29
C LEU A 161 -13.80 -12.39 -17.83
N ASP A 162 -12.61 -12.76 -18.32
CA ASP A 162 -11.31 -12.18 -17.95
C ASP A 162 -10.96 -12.31 -16.46
N GLN A 163 -11.58 -13.27 -15.76
CA GLN A 163 -11.25 -13.57 -14.37
C GLN A 163 -10.11 -14.59 -14.31
N LEU A 164 -9.15 -14.40 -13.39
CA LEU A 164 -8.00 -15.28 -13.20
C LEU A 164 -8.44 -16.70 -12.86
N LYS A 165 -8.14 -17.68 -13.72
CA LYS A 165 -8.52 -19.08 -13.52
C LYS A 165 -7.43 -19.90 -12.86
N THR A 166 -6.18 -19.73 -13.31
CA THR A 166 -5.04 -20.42 -12.71
C THR A 166 -3.83 -19.51 -12.67
N SER A 167 -2.95 -19.75 -11.68
CA SER A 167 -1.57 -19.29 -11.70
C SER A 167 -0.63 -20.44 -11.42
N THR A 168 0.44 -20.54 -12.21
CA THR A 168 1.47 -21.58 -12.07
C THR A 168 2.82 -20.92 -11.89
N LYS A 169 3.48 -21.18 -10.76
CA LYS A 169 4.81 -20.70 -10.44
C LYS A 169 5.85 -21.79 -10.62
N GLU A 170 6.87 -21.51 -11.42
CA GLU A 170 7.94 -22.43 -11.77
C GLU A 170 9.31 -21.81 -11.44
N LYS A 171 10.24 -22.65 -10.99
CA LYS A 171 11.66 -22.31 -10.84
C LYS A 171 12.48 -23.27 -11.69
N GLY A 172 13.07 -22.76 -12.78
CA GLY A 172 13.62 -23.61 -13.84
C GLY A 172 12.52 -24.47 -14.44
N THR A 173 12.65 -25.80 -14.36
CA THR A 173 11.64 -26.77 -14.81
C THR A 173 10.74 -27.29 -13.68
N ALA A 174 10.98 -26.88 -12.44
CA ALA A 174 10.23 -27.37 -11.28
C ALA A 174 9.02 -26.48 -11.02
N VAL A 175 7.82 -27.07 -11.05
CA VAL A 175 6.59 -26.41 -10.64
C VAL A 175 6.59 -26.27 -9.11
N GLU A 176 6.68 -25.07 -8.58
CA GLU A 176 6.66 -24.77 -7.15
C GLU A 176 5.25 -24.65 -6.59
N GLU A 177 4.35 -23.99 -7.34
CA GLU A 177 2.99 -23.71 -6.89
C GLU A 177 2.01 -23.72 -8.08
N VAL A 178 0.82 -24.23 -7.86
CA VAL A 178 -0.30 -24.10 -8.77
C VAL A 178 -1.53 -23.69 -7.99
N ARG A 179 -2.10 -22.54 -8.30
CA ARG A 179 -3.35 -22.04 -7.70
C ARG A 179 -4.47 -22.06 -8.71
N GLN A 180 -5.64 -22.47 -8.26
CA GLN A 180 -6.92 -22.37 -8.98
C GLN A 180 -7.82 -21.39 -8.25
N TYR A 181 -8.59 -20.63 -9.02
CA TYR A 181 -9.46 -19.56 -8.54
C TYR A 181 -10.87 -19.81 -9.04
N ASP A 182 -11.84 -19.77 -8.14
CA ASP A 182 -13.26 -19.90 -8.44
C ASP A 182 -14.02 -18.63 -8.05
N TYR A 183 -15.15 -18.41 -8.73
CA TYR A 183 -15.94 -17.18 -8.60
C TYR A 183 -17.43 -17.52 -8.55
N ASP A 184 -18.21 -16.72 -7.84
CA ASP A 184 -19.67 -16.78 -7.89
C ASP A 184 -20.23 -16.08 -9.15
N ALA A 185 -21.57 -16.10 -9.28
CA ALA A 185 -22.24 -15.47 -10.42
C ALA A 185 -22.14 -13.94 -10.46
N ASN A 186 -21.80 -13.31 -9.32
CA ASN A 186 -21.60 -11.87 -9.20
C ASN A 186 -20.16 -11.46 -9.52
N GLY A 187 -19.26 -12.44 -9.72
CA GLY A 187 -17.84 -12.21 -9.98
C GLY A 187 -16.98 -12.13 -8.72
N ASN A 188 -17.54 -12.39 -7.54
CA ASN A 188 -16.75 -12.45 -6.31
C ASN A 188 -15.91 -13.73 -6.29
N GLN A 189 -14.64 -13.63 -5.91
CA GLN A 189 -13.75 -14.78 -5.77
C GLN A 189 -14.17 -15.62 -4.56
N THR A 190 -14.58 -16.86 -4.77
CA THR A 190 -15.07 -17.76 -3.71
C THR A 190 -14.00 -18.67 -3.16
N ASP A 191 -13.04 -19.10 -3.99
CA ASP A 191 -12.01 -20.03 -3.59
C ASP A 191 -10.66 -19.72 -4.23
N VAL A 192 -9.59 -20.01 -3.47
CA VAL A 192 -8.20 -20.06 -3.96
C VAL A 192 -7.58 -21.36 -3.47
N LYS A 193 -7.42 -22.33 -4.37
CA LYS A 193 -6.88 -23.65 -4.04
C LYS A 193 -5.45 -23.81 -4.53
N ASN A 194 -4.52 -24.09 -3.63
CA ASN A 194 -3.19 -24.58 -3.99
C ASN A 194 -3.26 -26.09 -4.25
N THR A 195 -3.18 -26.49 -5.52
CA THR A 195 -3.34 -27.90 -5.90
C THR A 195 -2.13 -28.76 -5.52
N LYS A 196 -0.99 -28.18 -5.20
CA LYS A 196 0.20 -28.91 -4.74
C LYS A 196 0.17 -29.25 -3.25
N THR A 197 -0.32 -28.31 -2.43
CA THR A 197 -0.40 -28.51 -0.98
C THR A 197 -1.78 -28.98 -0.53
N GLY A 198 -2.81 -28.82 -1.36
CA GLY A 198 -4.21 -29.08 -1.01
C GLY A 198 -4.83 -28.00 -0.12
N GLU A 199 -4.07 -26.94 0.22
CA GLU A 199 -4.60 -25.83 0.97
C GLU A 199 -5.64 -25.06 0.14
N ASN A 200 -6.79 -24.74 0.73
CA ASN A 200 -7.85 -23.97 0.12
C ASN A 200 -8.25 -22.80 1.01
N GLN A 201 -8.33 -21.61 0.44
CA GLN A 201 -8.93 -20.44 1.06
C GLN A 201 -10.32 -20.23 0.48
N THR A 202 -11.33 -20.13 1.34
CA THR A 202 -12.72 -19.91 0.96
C THR A 202 -13.18 -18.55 1.45
N TYR A 203 -13.87 -17.82 0.57
CA TYR A 203 -14.39 -16.48 0.82
C TYR A 203 -15.91 -16.51 0.75
N VAL A 204 -16.58 -15.97 1.77
CA VAL A 204 -18.03 -15.87 1.83
C VAL A 204 -18.43 -14.41 1.79
N TYR A 205 -19.42 -14.11 0.98
CA TYR A 205 -19.95 -12.75 0.81
C TYR A 205 -21.38 -12.66 1.34
N ASP A 206 -21.78 -11.50 1.77
CA ASP A 206 -23.17 -11.21 2.14
C ASP A 206 -24.02 -10.86 0.91
N ALA A 207 -25.31 -10.56 1.12
CA ALA A 207 -26.24 -10.24 0.04
C ALA A 207 -25.88 -8.96 -0.74
N GLU A 208 -25.08 -8.08 -0.18
CA GLU A 208 -24.57 -6.84 -0.79
C GLU A 208 -23.16 -7.02 -1.40
N ASN A 209 -22.69 -8.28 -1.59
CA ASN A 209 -21.36 -8.62 -2.13
C ASN A 209 -20.18 -8.12 -1.26
N ARG A 210 -20.37 -7.97 0.05
CA ARG A 210 -19.31 -7.61 0.98
C ARG A 210 -18.71 -8.86 1.61
N LEU A 211 -17.38 -8.94 1.70
CA LEU A 211 -16.68 -10.10 2.27
C LEU A 211 -17.04 -10.27 3.75
N SER A 212 -17.80 -11.29 4.10
CA SER A 212 -18.25 -11.59 5.46
C SER A 212 -17.31 -12.54 6.20
N GLN A 213 -16.71 -13.52 5.51
CA GLN A 213 -15.85 -14.53 6.14
C GLN A 213 -14.73 -15.00 5.21
N VAL A 214 -13.56 -15.30 5.79
CA VAL A 214 -12.47 -16.04 5.16
C VAL A 214 -12.16 -17.27 6.00
N SER A 215 -12.06 -18.42 5.35
CA SER A 215 -11.66 -19.68 5.95
C SER A 215 -10.46 -20.27 5.21
N VAL A 216 -9.62 -21.03 5.94
CA VAL A 216 -8.53 -21.82 5.36
C VAL A 216 -8.76 -23.29 5.69
N THR A 217 -8.74 -24.14 4.67
CA THR A 217 -8.72 -25.59 4.82
C THR A 217 -7.33 -26.10 4.49
N LYS A 218 -6.71 -26.79 5.46
CA LYS A 218 -5.40 -27.44 5.32
C LYS A 218 -5.43 -28.76 6.04
N ASP A 219 -4.86 -29.81 5.41
CA ASP A 219 -4.84 -31.19 5.95
C ASP A 219 -6.23 -31.69 6.42
N GLY A 220 -7.26 -31.34 5.67
CA GLY A 220 -8.65 -31.70 5.95
C GLY A 220 -9.30 -30.95 7.13
N LYS A 221 -8.61 -29.98 7.72
CA LYS A 221 -9.12 -29.14 8.81
C LYS A 221 -9.44 -27.74 8.27
N THR A 222 -10.63 -27.23 8.56
CA THR A 222 -11.05 -25.89 8.21
C THR A 222 -11.04 -25.00 9.46
N ALA A 223 -10.42 -23.84 9.34
CA ALA A 223 -10.45 -22.78 10.33
C ALA A 223 -10.96 -21.49 9.71
N VAL A 224 -11.85 -20.79 10.40
CA VAL A 224 -12.20 -19.41 10.07
C VAL A 224 -11.07 -18.51 10.56
N ILE A 225 -10.48 -17.76 9.65
CA ILE A 225 -9.33 -16.88 9.95
C ILE A 225 -9.73 -15.40 9.99
N GLN A 226 -10.85 -15.03 9.36
CA GLN A 226 -11.36 -13.67 9.38
C GLN A 226 -12.89 -13.66 9.28
N GLN A 227 -13.52 -12.76 10.05
CA GLN A 227 -14.93 -12.41 9.92
C GLN A 227 -15.09 -10.89 9.88
N ASN A 228 -16.06 -10.40 9.12
CA ASN A 228 -16.38 -8.98 9.00
C ASN A 228 -17.88 -8.78 9.21
N ILE A 229 -18.23 -7.75 9.96
CA ILE A 229 -19.61 -7.30 10.18
C ILE A 229 -19.75 -5.88 9.63
N TYR A 230 -20.83 -5.63 8.94
CA TYR A 230 -21.13 -4.36 8.31
C TYR A 230 -22.44 -3.77 8.85
N ASN A 231 -22.53 -2.44 8.86
CA ASN A 231 -23.78 -1.73 9.13
C ASN A 231 -24.62 -1.58 7.85
N GLY A 232 -25.81 -0.99 7.96
CA GLY A 232 -26.71 -0.77 6.84
C GLY A 232 -26.19 0.23 5.77
N GLU A 233 -25.17 1.02 6.10
CA GLU A 233 -24.49 1.95 5.19
C GLU A 233 -23.31 1.30 4.45
N GLY A 234 -23.04 0.01 4.68
CA GLY A 234 -21.95 -0.73 4.07
C GLY A 234 -20.60 -0.51 4.73
N GLN A 235 -20.52 0.19 5.85
CA GLN A 235 -19.29 0.38 6.60
C GLN A 235 -19.00 -0.86 7.45
N ARG A 236 -17.76 -1.34 7.44
CA ARG A 236 -17.34 -2.47 8.29
C ARG A 236 -17.21 -2.01 9.74
N ILE A 237 -18.13 -2.45 10.59
CA ILE A 237 -18.17 -2.08 12.02
C ILE A 237 -17.35 -3.02 12.92
N GLN A 238 -17.05 -4.24 12.44
CA GLN A 238 -16.20 -5.17 13.19
C GLN A 238 -15.39 -6.04 12.23
N LYS A 239 -14.13 -6.32 12.60
CA LYS A 239 -13.28 -7.36 12.03
C LYS A 239 -12.79 -8.27 13.14
N VAL A 240 -12.94 -9.57 12.96
CA VAL A 240 -12.27 -10.61 13.76
C VAL A 240 -11.18 -11.20 12.87
N ASP A 241 -9.94 -11.26 13.35
CA ASP A 241 -8.77 -11.74 12.62
C ASP A 241 -8.00 -12.70 13.55
N GLY A 242 -8.24 -14.01 13.40
CA GLY A 242 -7.83 -15.00 14.38
C GLY A 242 -8.48 -14.72 15.73
N ASP A 243 -7.65 -14.44 16.74
CA ASP A 243 -8.09 -14.12 18.11
C ASP A 243 -8.28 -12.61 18.35
N GLU A 244 -7.93 -11.77 17.37
CA GLU A 244 -8.03 -10.32 17.49
C GLU A 244 -9.36 -9.79 16.97
N THR A 245 -10.03 -8.97 17.77
CA THR A 245 -11.25 -8.26 17.37
C THR A 245 -10.98 -6.77 17.31
N THR A 246 -11.35 -6.16 16.19
CA THR A 246 -11.30 -4.70 16.01
C THR A 246 -12.70 -4.19 15.72
N ASN A 247 -13.20 -3.26 16.53
CA ASN A 247 -14.42 -2.52 16.27
C ASN A 247 -14.07 -1.17 15.64
N TYR A 248 -14.87 -0.71 14.68
CA TYR A 248 -14.65 0.52 13.91
C TYR A 248 -15.76 1.52 14.20
N TYR A 249 -15.38 2.75 14.51
CA TYR A 249 -16.28 3.86 14.75
C TYR A 249 -16.04 4.94 13.71
N TYR A 250 -17.10 5.48 13.14
CA TYR A 250 -17.04 6.37 12.01
C TYR A 250 -17.55 7.76 12.36
N GLN A 251 -16.89 8.77 11.79
CA GLN A 251 -17.36 10.15 11.73
C GLN A 251 -17.35 10.58 10.26
N ASP A 252 -18.50 11.04 9.76
CA ASP A 252 -18.65 11.52 8.37
C ASP A 252 -18.14 10.52 7.30
N GLY A 253 -18.37 9.22 7.54
CA GLY A 253 -17.96 8.15 6.61
C GLY A 253 -16.49 7.72 6.72
N VAL A 254 -15.69 8.35 7.57
CA VAL A 254 -14.28 8.01 7.82
C VAL A 254 -14.15 7.35 9.19
N VAL A 255 -13.29 6.34 9.32
CA VAL A 255 -12.98 5.74 10.62
C VAL A 255 -12.36 6.80 11.52
N ASP A 256 -13.04 7.12 12.61
CA ASP A 256 -12.55 8.06 13.63
C ASP A 256 -11.60 7.34 14.60
N TYR A 257 -12.07 6.24 15.20
CA TYR A 257 -11.24 5.42 16.08
C TYR A 257 -11.59 3.94 15.97
N THR A 258 -10.74 3.11 16.54
CA THR A 258 -10.97 1.66 16.69
C THR A 258 -10.79 1.23 18.14
N THR A 259 -11.50 0.16 18.52
CA THR A 259 -11.33 -0.49 19.83
C THR A 259 -11.07 -1.99 19.66
N ASP A 260 -10.57 -2.61 20.71
CA ASP A 260 -10.52 -4.07 20.84
C ASP A 260 -11.89 -4.66 21.25
N VAL A 261 -11.92 -5.96 21.58
CA VAL A 261 -13.13 -6.69 22.04
C VAL A 261 -13.67 -6.17 23.38
N ASN A 262 -12.83 -5.58 24.22
CA ASN A 262 -13.18 -5.04 25.55
C ASN A 262 -13.63 -3.59 25.48
N GLY A 263 -13.54 -2.95 24.31
CA GLY A 263 -13.82 -1.53 24.11
C GLY A 263 -12.62 -0.62 24.44
N GLU A 264 -11.42 -1.18 24.66
CA GLU A 264 -10.21 -0.39 24.82
C GLU A 264 -9.77 0.17 23.48
N GLN A 265 -9.42 1.46 23.45
CA GLN A 265 -9.06 2.16 22.22
C GLN A 265 -7.71 1.69 21.68
N ASN A 266 -7.70 1.17 20.44
CA ASN A 266 -6.51 0.71 19.74
C ASN A 266 -5.88 1.79 18.85
N SER A 267 -6.73 2.66 18.28
CA SER A 267 -6.26 3.74 17.42
C SER A 267 -7.25 4.89 17.38
N GLN A 268 -6.75 6.09 17.09
CA GLN A 268 -7.55 7.26 16.74
C GLN A 268 -6.99 7.95 15.52
N ASN A 269 -7.87 8.40 14.63
CA ASN A 269 -7.51 9.13 13.44
C ASN A 269 -7.71 10.63 13.62
N LEU A 270 -6.74 11.42 13.22
CA LEU A 270 -6.92 12.83 13.01
C LEU A 270 -7.43 13.04 11.58
N ILE A 271 -8.67 13.49 11.47
CA ILE A 271 -9.33 13.71 10.17
C ILE A 271 -9.21 15.18 9.79
N GLY A 272 -8.76 15.46 8.57
CA GLY A 272 -8.67 16.81 8.02
C GLY A 272 -10.05 17.34 7.60
N THR A 273 -10.12 18.64 7.35
CA THR A 273 -11.34 19.32 6.88
C THR A 273 -11.82 18.84 5.50
N ASP A 274 -10.96 18.14 4.77
CA ASP A 274 -11.23 17.51 3.46
C ASP A 274 -11.66 16.04 3.59
N GLY A 275 -11.87 15.55 4.84
CA GLY A 275 -12.23 14.16 5.13
C GLY A 275 -11.10 13.14 5.05
N ASN A 276 -9.87 13.58 4.77
CA ASN A 276 -8.71 12.67 4.70
C ASN A 276 -8.12 12.44 6.09
N VAL A 277 -7.67 11.20 6.35
CA VAL A 277 -6.90 10.89 7.56
C VAL A 277 -5.51 11.51 7.47
N LEU A 278 -5.22 12.45 8.37
CA LEU A 278 -3.94 13.15 8.44
C LEU A 278 -2.91 12.39 9.28
N ALA A 279 -3.38 11.71 10.32
CA ALA A 279 -2.58 10.91 11.24
C ALA A 279 -3.42 9.83 11.91
N THR A 280 -2.76 8.77 12.34
CA THR A 280 -3.34 7.74 13.22
C THR A 280 -2.48 7.63 14.47
N GLU A 281 -3.10 7.75 15.62
CA GLU A 281 -2.53 7.39 16.91
C GLU A 281 -2.82 5.93 17.22
N ARG A 282 -1.84 5.18 17.79
CA ARG A 282 -1.95 3.78 18.18
C ARG A 282 -1.35 3.57 19.56
#